data_7074474df4aad02004bda84dacb069e6
#
_entry.id   7074474df4aad02004bda84dacb069e6
#
_cell.length_a   1.000
_cell.length_b   1.000
_cell.length_c   1.000
_cell.angle_alpha   90.00
_cell.angle_beta   90.00
_cell.angle_gamma   90.00
#
_symmetry.space_group_name_H-M   'P 1'
#
loop_
_entity.id
_entity.type
_entity.pdbx_description
1 polymer ?
#
loop_
_entity_poly.entity_id
_entity_poly.type
_entity_poly.pdbx_seq_one_letter_code
_entity_poly.pdbx_strand_id
1 'polypeptide(L)'
;MIRRNKGGFSLIEVLISLTILSVGLLAVAGLQITSIKGNLSSGNVTNATVLAQSKLEELKRLSYTDSNLMSGQHSEGPISGSIFSMFYDVADITLTMKAITVTVRWKDVGDHSISLSTIRAK
;
A
#
# COMPACT_ATOMS: atom_id res chain seq x y z
N MET A 1 41.59 -53.41 -11.68
CA MET A 1 40.53 -53.44 -10.67
C MET A 1 40.26 -52.01 -10.22
N ILE A 2 39.12 -51.45 -10.59
CA ILE A 2 38.77 -50.09 -10.22
C ILE A 2 38.32 -50.11 -8.77
N ARG A 3 39.12 -49.54 -7.87
CA ARG A 3 38.74 -49.32 -6.48
C ARG A 3 37.68 -48.26 -6.47
N ARG A 4 36.45 -48.61 -6.26
CA ARG A 4 35.40 -47.68 -5.84
C ARG A 4 35.79 -47.11 -4.49
N ASN A 5 36.24 -45.89 -4.47
CA ASN A 5 36.51 -45.22 -3.24
C ASN A 5 35.18 -44.96 -2.53
N LYS A 6 34.82 -45.83 -1.59
CA LYS A 6 33.66 -45.67 -0.71
C LYS A 6 34.03 -44.74 0.43
N GLY A 7 34.62 -43.58 0.10
CA GLY A 7 34.91 -42.57 1.08
C GLY A 7 33.61 -41.88 1.49
N GLY A 8 33.29 -41.89 2.77
CA GLY A 8 32.27 -41.03 3.33
C GLY A 8 32.73 -39.57 3.29
N PHE A 9 31.81 -38.63 3.51
CA PHE A 9 32.12 -37.21 3.64
C PHE A 9 33.07 -36.98 4.81
N SER A 10 34.02 -36.07 4.62
CA SER A 10 34.87 -35.61 5.72
C SER A 10 34.09 -34.70 6.65
N LEU A 11 34.49 -34.62 7.93
CA LEU A 11 33.85 -33.73 8.89
C LEU A 11 33.89 -32.26 8.45
N ILE A 12 35.00 -31.84 7.84
CA ILE A 12 35.15 -30.47 7.34
C ILE A 12 34.23 -30.18 6.15
N GLU A 13 34.01 -31.17 5.30
CA GLU A 13 33.08 -31.05 4.15
C GLU A 13 31.62 -30.88 4.62
N VAL A 14 31.23 -31.63 5.63
CA VAL A 14 29.90 -31.49 6.28
C VAL A 14 29.77 -30.11 6.91
N LEU A 15 30.76 -29.63 7.61
CA LEU A 15 30.77 -28.30 8.22
C LEU A 15 30.63 -27.17 7.18
N ILE A 16 31.37 -27.26 6.08
CA ILE A 16 31.29 -26.30 4.98
C ILE A 16 29.89 -26.34 4.35
N SER A 17 29.35 -27.52 4.11
CA SER A 17 28.02 -27.70 3.53
C SER A 17 26.93 -27.12 4.43
N LEU A 18 27.01 -27.33 5.75
CA LEU A 18 26.07 -26.75 6.71
C LEU A 18 26.18 -25.23 6.79
N THR A 19 27.38 -24.69 6.69
CA THR A 19 27.60 -23.24 6.66
C THR A 19 26.93 -22.61 5.44
N ILE A 20 27.14 -23.17 4.26
CA ILE A 20 26.55 -22.70 3.00
C ILE A 20 25.02 -22.81 3.08
N LEU A 21 24.51 -23.92 3.57
CA LEU A 21 23.07 -24.14 3.75
C LEU A 21 22.48 -23.12 4.71
N SER A 22 23.13 -22.84 5.84
CA SER A 22 22.66 -21.87 6.82
C SER A 22 22.58 -20.46 6.24
N VAL A 23 23.58 -20.02 5.49
CA VAL A 23 23.57 -18.72 4.80
C VAL A 23 22.44 -18.68 3.76
N GLY A 24 22.26 -19.74 3.00
CA GLY A 24 21.18 -19.85 2.02
C GLY A 24 19.77 -19.74 2.64
N LEU A 25 19.56 -20.44 3.77
CA LEU A 25 18.28 -20.38 4.50
C LEU A 25 18.00 -19.00 5.08
N LEU A 26 19.01 -18.32 5.61
CA LEU A 26 18.87 -16.96 6.13
C LEU A 26 18.53 -15.97 5.00
N ALA A 27 19.14 -16.13 3.84
CA ALA A 27 18.83 -15.30 2.67
C ALA A 27 17.38 -15.50 2.20
N VAL A 28 16.92 -16.73 2.10
CA VAL A 28 15.53 -17.04 1.76
C VAL A 28 14.56 -16.48 2.78
N ALA A 29 14.85 -16.62 4.07
CA ALA A 29 14.03 -16.04 5.13
C ALA A 29 13.93 -14.51 5.00
N GLY A 30 15.03 -13.83 4.69
CA GLY A 30 15.03 -12.39 4.43
C GLY A 30 14.14 -11.99 3.24
N LEU A 31 14.21 -12.75 2.16
CA LEU A 31 13.35 -12.52 0.99
C LEU A 31 11.87 -12.71 1.30
N GLN A 32 11.52 -13.71 2.12
CA GLN A 32 10.14 -13.95 2.54
C GLN A 32 9.58 -12.77 3.34
N ILE A 33 10.36 -12.24 4.28
CA ILE A 33 9.96 -11.06 5.06
C ILE A 33 9.71 -9.86 4.15
N THR A 34 10.59 -9.61 3.20
CA THR A 34 10.45 -8.52 2.23
C THR A 34 9.21 -8.71 1.36
N SER A 35 8.93 -9.94 0.91
CA SER A 35 7.74 -10.27 0.12
C SER A 35 6.45 -10.04 0.89
N ILE A 36 6.39 -10.46 2.16
CA ILE A 36 5.22 -10.24 3.02
C ILE A 36 4.96 -8.76 3.23
N LYS A 37 6.01 -7.97 3.51
CA LYS A 37 5.89 -6.51 3.65
C LYS A 37 5.42 -5.84 2.36
N GLY A 38 5.95 -6.28 1.21
CA GLY A 38 5.53 -5.79 -0.09
C GLY A 38 4.07 -6.08 -0.40
N ASN A 39 3.60 -7.29 -0.11
CA ASN A 39 2.20 -7.68 -0.30
C ASN A 39 1.25 -6.90 0.62
N LEU A 40 1.64 -6.68 1.87
CA LEU A 40 0.86 -5.87 2.81
C LEU A 40 0.75 -4.42 2.33
N SER A 41 1.86 -3.82 1.91
CA SER A 41 1.89 -2.46 1.39
C SER A 41 1.03 -2.31 0.13
N SER A 42 1.12 -3.26 -0.81
CA SER A 42 0.28 -3.28 -2.02
C SER A 42 -1.21 -3.41 -1.68
N GLY A 43 -1.56 -4.24 -0.71
CA GLY A 43 -2.92 -4.38 -0.21
C GLY A 43 -3.46 -3.08 0.39
N ASN A 44 -2.65 -2.38 1.17
CA ASN A 44 -3.01 -1.09 1.75
C ASN A 44 -3.23 -0.02 0.68
N VAL A 45 -2.37 0.05 -0.35
CA VAL A 45 -2.53 0.95 -1.48
C VAL A 45 -3.84 0.67 -2.23
N THR A 46 -4.14 -0.60 -2.48
CA THR A 46 -5.39 -1.00 -3.13
C THR A 46 -6.61 -0.59 -2.32
N ASN A 47 -6.61 -0.87 -1.03
CA ASN A 47 -7.71 -0.50 -0.14
C ASN A 47 -7.90 1.02 -0.07
N ALA A 48 -6.80 1.77 0.05
CA ALA A 48 -6.84 3.22 0.06
C ALA A 48 -7.40 3.79 -1.26
N THR A 49 -7.02 3.20 -2.39
CA THR A 49 -7.52 3.60 -3.72
C THR A 49 -9.01 3.35 -3.84
N VAL A 50 -9.49 2.20 -3.39
CA VAL A 50 -10.93 1.87 -3.38
C VAL A 50 -11.71 2.85 -2.49
N LEU A 51 -11.21 3.17 -1.31
CA LEU A 51 -11.83 4.15 -0.42
C LEU A 51 -11.90 5.54 -1.05
N ALA A 52 -10.81 6.01 -1.66
CA ALA A 52 -10.76 7.30 -2.34
C ALA A 52 -11.73 7.34 -3.54
N GLN A 53 -11.77 6.28 -4.32
CA GLN A 53 -12.68 6.17 -5.47
C GLN A 53 -14.15 6.15 -5.04
N SER A 54 -14.49 5.41 -4.01
CA SER A 54 -15.83 5.38 -3.43
C SER A 54 -16.27 6.75 -2.96
N LYS A 55 -15.37 7.50 -2.31
CA LYS A 55 -15.67 8.86 -1.86
C LYS A 55 -15.87 9.83 -3.03
N LEU A 56 -15.04 9.72 -4.06
CA LEU A 56 -15.22 10.52 -5.27
C LEU A 56 -16.58 10.26 -5.93
N GLU A 57 -16.99 9.01 -6.04
CA GLU A 57 -18.28 8.65 -6.59
C GLU A 57 -19.45 9.17 -5.75
N GLU A 58 -19.33 9.10 -4.43
CA GLU A 58 -20.30 9.67 -3.50
C GLU A 58 -20.44 11.19 -3.71
N LEU A 59 -19.32 11.90 -3.76
CA LEU A 59 -19.30 13.35 -3.96
C LEU A 59 -19.83 13.76 -5.34
N LYS A 60 -19.63 12.94 -6.36
CA LYS A 60 -20.20 13.17 -7.69
C LYS A 60 -21.72 13.04 -7.74
N ARG A 61 -22.31 12.26 -6.86
CA ARG A 61 -23.78 12.08 -6.78
C ARG A 61 -24.48 13.22 -6.06
N LEU A 62 -23.75 14.01 -5.28
CA LEU A 62 -24.32 15.15 -4.57
C LEU A 62 -24.71 16.26 -5.55
N SER A 63 -25.66 17.09 -5.14
CA SER A 63 -25.99 18.32 -5.87
C SER A 63 -24.77 19.24 -5.94
N TYR A 64 -24.60 19.95 -7.06
CA TYR A 64 -23.50 20.88 -7.23
C TYR A 64 -23.44 21.97 -6.13
N THR A 65 -24.60 22.32 -5.57
CA THR A 65 -24.75 23.31 -4.51
C THR A 65 -24.76 22.72 -3.10
N ASP A 66 -24.49 21.40 -2.98
CA ASP A 66 -24.44 20.74 -1.67
C ASP A 66 -23.35 21.36 -0.78
N SER A 67 -23.63 21.46 0.52
CA SER A 67 -22.68 22.00 1.49
C SER A 67 -21.36 21.22 1.55
N ASN A 68 -21.40 19.93 1.26
CA ASN A 68 -20.20 19.07 1.20
C ASN A 68 -19.31 19.38 0.00
N LEU A 69 -19.81 20.10 -0.98
CA LEU A 69 -19.06 20.59 -2.16
C LEU A 69 -18.70 22.06 -2.07
N MET A 70 -18.78 22.67 -0.91
CA MET A 70 -18.24 24.02 -0.69
C MET A 70 -16.73 24.01 -0.81
N SER A 71 -16.18 25.07 -1.38
CA SER A 71 -14.72 25.22 -1.52
C SER A 71 -14.04 25.16 -0.17
N GLY A 72 -12.95 24.42 -0.10
CA GLY A 72 -12.15 24.24 1.09
C GLY A 72 -11.85 22.79 1.41
N GLN A 73 -11.16 22.58 2.51
CA GLN A 73 -10.76 21.28 2.99
C GLN A 73 -11.84 20.71 3.92
N HIS A 74 -12.24 19.49 3.62
CA HIS A 74 -13.18 18.71 4.43
C HIS A 74 -12.48 17.48 5.00
N SER A 75 -12.62 17.23 6.27
CA SER A 75 -12.05 16.06 6.93
C SER A 75 -13.15 15.08 7.29
N GLU A 76 -13.02 13.85 6.80
CA GLU A 76 -13.85 12.72 7.25
C GLU A 76 -13.25 12.07 8.50
N GLY A 77 -12.00 12.40 8.83
CA GLY A 77 -11.28 11.85 9.96
C GLY A 77 -10.84 10.40 9.78
N PRO A 78 -10.46 9.74 10.89
CA PRO A 78 -10.10 8.33 10.85
C PRO A 78 -11.32 7.47 10.58
N ILE A 79 -11.18 6.51 9.67
CA ILE A 79 -12.22 5.52 9.37
C ILE A 79 -12.22 4.50 10.50
N SER A 80 -13.37 4.34 11.15
CA SER A 80 -13.52 3.44 12.29
C SER A 80 -13.12 2.01 11.95
N GLY A 81 -12.29 1.39 12.78
CA GLY A 81 -11.82 0.02 12.60
C GLY A 81 -10.76 -0.17 11.52
N SER A 82 -10.19 0.90 10.99
CA SER A 82 -9.15 0.85 9.96
C SER A 82 -7.96 1.74 10.31
N ILE A 83 -6.85 1.55 9.57
CA ILE A 83 -5.66 2.40 9.68
C ILE A 83 -5.74 3.65 8.82
N PHE A 84 -6.82 3.83 8.06
CA PHE A 84 -6.97 4.88 7.06
C PHE A 84 -7.63 6.13 7.63
N SER A 85 -7.12 7.28 7.23
CA SER A 85 -7.75 8.59 7.44
C SER A 85 -8.03 9.22 6.08
N MET A 86 -9.17 9.84 5.93
CA MET A 86 -9.59 10.41 4.66
C MET A 86 -9.95 11.89 4.81
N PHE A 87 -9.55 12.67 3.86
CA PHE A 87 -9.98 14.05 3.70
C PHE A 87 -10.09 14.39 2.21
N TYR A 88 -10.87 15.37 1.88
CA TYR A 88 -10.98 15.86 0.52
C TYR A 88 -10.94 17.38 0.47
N ASP A 89 -10.49 17.89 -0.64
CA ASP A 89 -10.40 19.31 -0.92
C ASP A 89 -11.24 19.64 -2.15
N VAL A 90 -11.99 20.72 -2.07
CA VAL A 90 -12.81 21.23 -3.17
C VAL A 90 -12.29 22.60 -3.56
N ALA A 91 -11.88 22.75 -4.80
CA ALA A 91 -11.42 24.00 -5.37
C ALA A 91 -12.31 24.43 -6.53
N ASP A 92 -12.76 25.66 -6.52
CA ASP A 92 -13.50 26.22 -7.64
C ASP A 92 -12.52 26.58 -8.77
N ILE A 93 -12.68 25.95 -9.93
CA ILE A 93 -11.90 26.25 -11.13
C ILE A 93 -12.55 27.41 -11.87
N THR A 94 -13.86 27.31 -12.05
CA THR A 94 -14.70 28.35 -12.67
C THR A 94 -16.04 28.40 -11.95
N LEU A 95 -16.90 29.33 -12.33
CA LEU A 95 -18.27 29.42 -11.78
C LEU A 95 -19.14 28.17 -12.03
N THR A 96 -18.69 27.31 -12.94
CA THR A 96 -19.43 26.10 -13.35
C THR A 96 -18.63 24.81 -13.16
N MET A 97 -17.41 24.88 -12.66
CA MET A 97 -16.52 23.72 -12.51
C MET A 97 -15.82 23.73 -11.16
N LYS A 98 -15.81 22.59 -10.52
CA LYS A 98 -15.09 22.34 -9.27
C LYS A 98 -14.11 21.19 -9.44
N ALA A 99 -12.91 21.32 -8.88
CA ALA A 99 -11.97 20.22 -8.74
C ALA A 99 -12.13 19.61 -7.34
N ILE A 100 -12.28 18.30 -7.29
CA ILE A 100 -12.39 17.55 -6.05
C ILE A 100 -11.19 16.61 -5.97
N THR A 101 -10.41 16.73 -4.91
CA THR A 101 -9.27 15.85 -4.64
C THR A 101 -9.50 15.13 -3.33
N VAL A 102 -9.57 13.81 -3.38
CA VAL A 102 -9.69 12.95 -2.19
C VAL A 102 -8.31 12.39 -1.87
N THR A 103 -7.87 12.54 -0.64
CA THR A 103 -6.62 12.01 -0.13
C THR A 103 -6.90 11.01 0.99
N VAL A 104 -6.31 9.84 0.89
CA VAL A 104 -6.35 8.81 1.93
C VAL A 104 -4.94 8.65 2.48
N ARG A 105 -4.79 8.75 3.78
CA ARG A 105 -3.53 8.54 4.50
C ARG A 105 -3.60 7.31 5.37
N TRP A 106 -2.49 6.62 5.49
CA TRP A 106 -2.33 5.54 6.45
C TRP A 106 -0.88 5.45 6.91
N LYS A 107 -0.68 4.77 8.02
CA LYS A 107 0.64 4.49 8.56
C LYS A 107 0.77 2.99 8.79
N ASP A 108 1.80 2.40 8.20
CA ASP A 108 2.23 1.04 8.49
C ASP A 108 3.70 1.06 8.95
N VAL A 109 4.65 0.70 8.12
CA VAL A 109 6.10 0.87 8.41
C VAL A 109 6.54 2.33 8.24
N GLY A 110 5.78 3.12 7.45
CA GLY A 110 6.01 4.53 7.18
C GLY A 110 4.70 5.25 6.91
N ASP A 111 4.77 6.56 6.72
CA ASP A 111 3.62 7.36 6.36
C ASP A 111 3.37 7.26 4.86
N HIS A 112 2.15 6.90 4.49
CA HIS A 112 1.71 6.75 3.11
C HIS A 112 0.47 7.58 2.84
N SER A 113 0.33 8.01 1.61
CA SER A 113 -0.88 8.68 1.13
C SER A 113 -1.10 8.43 -0.34
N ILE A 114 -2.35 8.40 -0.75
CA ILE A 114 -2.77 8.47 -2.15
C ILE A 114 -3.77 9.59 -2.33
N SER A 115 -3.79 10.17 -3.51
CA SER A 115 -4.75 11.21 -3.87
C SER A 115 -5.36 10.90 -5.23
N LEU A 116 -6.68 11.03 -5.32
CA LEU A 116 -7.44 10.94 -6.56
C LEU A 116 -8.18 12.26 -6.78
N SER A 117 -8.18 12.74 -8.00
CA SER A 117 -8.82 13.99 -8.37
C SER A 117 -9.83 13.80 -9.49
N THR A 118 -10.88 14.60 -9.45
CA THR A 118 -11.86 14.69 -10.53
C THR A 118 -12.32 16.13 -10.69
N ILE A 119 -12.90 16.42 -11.85
CA ILE A 119 -13.54 17.69 -12.13
C ILE A 119 -15.03 17.46 -12.24
N ARG A 120 -15.79 18.26 -11.52
CA ARG A 120 -17.23 18.27 -11.59
C ARG A 120 -17.73 19.53 -12.24
N ALA A 121 -18.49 19.37 -13.31
CA ALA A 121 -19.24 20.45 -13.93
C ALA A 121 -20.64 20.59 -13.29
N LYS A 122 -21.21 21.80 -13.40
CA LYS A 122 -22.56 22.10 -12.92
C LYS A 122 -23.63 21.38 -13.76
#